data_51fb4caa4381b88cf9d2e228e622ce80
#
_entry.id   51fb4caa4381b88cf9d2e228e622ce80
#
_cell.length_a   1.000
_cell.length_b   1.000
_cell.length_c   1.000
_cell.angle_alpha   90.00
_cell.angle_beta   90.00
_cell.angle_gamma   90.00
#
_symmetry.space_group_name_H-M   'P 1'
#
loop_
_entity.id
_entity.type
_entity.pdbx_description
1 polymer ?
#
loop_
_entity_poly.entity_id
_entity_poly.type
_entity_poly.pdbx_seq_one_letter_code
_entity_poly.pdbx_strand_id
1 'polypeptide(L)'
;MARMPSGRVTSAKIVIAGGFGVGKTTLVGSVSEITPLTTEAIMTSAGVGVDDNRQVPGKTTTTVAMDFGRISIDRDLILYLFGTPGQTRFWFMWDELVKGAIGAVVMVDTRRLADCFAAIDFFEHRHLPYLIAINCFDGNQYHSAQDVRDALAIPSDVPVVACDARSRESTKQVLISLVEYVLTMRRQRAATPA
;
A
#
# COMPACT_ATOMS: atom_id res chain seq x y z
N MET A 1 -1.80 43.76 -10.40
CA MET A 1 -2.58 42.51 -10.28
C MET A 1 -1.70 41.37 -10.79
N ALA A 2 -0.93 40.76 -9.91
CA ALA A 2 0.01 39.69 -10.26
C ALA A 2 -0.76 38.37 -10.44
N ARG A 3 -0.73 37.81 -11.66
CA ARG A 3 -1.30 36.52 -12.02
C ARG A 3 -0.51 35.46 -11.30
N MET A 4 -1.09 34.82 -10.28
CA MET A 4 -0.54 33.62 -9.67
C MET A 4 -0.35 32.54 -10.75
N PRO A 5 0.82 31.90 -10.88
CA PRO A 5 0.94 30.77 -11.78
C PRO A 5 0.01 29.67 -11.26
N SER A 6 -0.91 29.22 -12.10
CA SER A 6 -1.74 28.05 -11.83
C SER A 6 -0.82 26.82 -11.81
N GLY A 7 -0.31 26.46 -10.65
CA GLY A 7 0.44 25.21 -10.45
C GLY A 7 -0.46 24.06 -10.87
N ARG A 8 0.02 23.23 -11.80
CA ARG A 8 -0.71 22.06 -12.28
C ARG A 8 -0.70 21.02 -11.14
N VAL A 9 -1.86 20.83 -10.50
CA VAL A 9 -1.99 19.82 -9.47
C VAL A 9 -1.67 18.45 -10.08
N THR A 10 -0.66 17.78 -9.52
CA THR A 10 -0.26 16.42 -9.88
C THR A 10 -0.94 15.44 -8.95
N SER A 11 -1.52 14.38 -9.47
CA SER A 11 -2.04 13.29 -8.67
C SER A 11 -1.27 12.00 -8.91
N ALA A 12 -1.11 11.21 -7.86
CA ALA A 12 -0.45 9.91 -7.95
C ALA A 12 -1.23 8.86 -7.15
N LYS A 13 -1.21 7.63 -7.63
CA LYS A 13 -1.83 6.47 -7.01
C LYS A 13 -0.78 5.66 -6.28
N ILE A 14 -1.05 5.31 -5.03
CA ILE A 14 -0.23 4.44 -4.19
C ILE A 14 -1.08 3.27 -3.70
N VAL A 15 -0.51 2.07 -3.74
CA VAL A 15 -1.13 0.85 -3.21
C VAL A 15 -0.56 0.56 -1.82
N ILE A 16 -1.45 0.23 -0.87
CA ILE A 16 -1.08 -0.18 0.49
C ILE A 16 -1.37 -1.66 0.61
N ALA A 17 -0.33 -2.47 0.75
CA ALA A 17 -0.42 -3.93 0.80
C ALA A 17 0.14 -4.49 2.11
N GLY A 18 0.00 -5.80 2.33
CA GLY A 18 0.47 -6.52 3.51
C GLY A 18 -0.57 -7.50 4.04
N GLY A 19 -0.20 -8.30 5.02
CA GLY A 19 -1.02 -9.36 5.61
C GLY A 19 -2.34 -8.88 6.21
N PHE A 20 -3.19 -9.83 6.56
CA PHE A 20 -4.44 -9.51 7.25
C PHE A 20 -4.15 -8.95 8.66
N GLY A 21 -4.83 -7.84 9.01
CA GLY A 21 -4.67 -7.20 10.33
C GLY A 21 -3.36 -6.44 10.53
N VAL A 22 -2.51 -6.25 9.51
CA VAL A 22 -1.22 -5.54 9.61
C VAL A 22 -1.37 -4.03 9.84
N GLY A 23 -2.57 -3.47 9.67
CA GLY A 23 -2.84 -2.04 9.90
C GLY A 23 -3.08 -1.20 8.63
N LYS A 24 -3.36 -1.81 7.46
CA LYS A 24 -3.62 -1.08 6.21
C LYS A 24 -4.75 -0.06 6.33
N THR A 25 -5.91 -0.51 6.82
CA THR A 25 -7.09 0.35 7.08
C THR A 25 -6.75 1.48 8.05
N THR A 26 -5.98 1.17 9.10
CA THR A 26 -5.53 2.17 10.08
C THR A 26 -4.62 3.21 9.45
N LEU A 27 -3.65 2.76 8.64
CA LEU A 27 -2.73 3.65 7.93
C LEU A 27 -3.50 4.60 7.00
N VAL A 28 -4.37 4.07 6.15
CA VAL A 28 -5.18 4.88 5.22
C VAL A 28 -6.07 5.86 6.00
N GLY A 29 -6.73 5.39 7.06
CA GLY A 29 -7.61 6.20 7.91
C GLY A 29 -6.89 7.31 8.66
N SER A 30 -5.67 7.06 9.16
CA SER A 30 -4.91 8.04 9.93
C SER A 30 -4.49 9.26 9.12
N VAL A 31 -4.26 9.09 7.83
CA VAL A 31 -3.71 10.13 6.96
C VAL A 31 -4.73 10.75 6.01
N SER A 32 -5.82 10.06 5.72
CA SER A 32 -6.83 10.51 4.75
C SER A 32 -7.48 11.83 5.16
N GLU A 33 -7.67 12.72 4.18
CA GLU A 33 -8.39 14.00 4.31
C GLU A 33 -9.88 13.84 4.02
N ILE A 34 -10.27 12.67 3.52
CA ILE A 34 -11.67 12.30 3.30
C ILE A 34 -12.02 11.11 4.19
N THR A 35 -13.30 10.94 4.49
CA THR A 35 -13.75 9.69 5.12
C THR A 35 -13.36 8.52 4.25
N PRO A 36 -12.58 7.54 4.77
CA PRO A 36 -12.21 6.38 3.97
C PRO A 36 -13.44 5.67 3.42
N LEU A 37 -13.42 5.38 2.12
CA LEU A 37 -14.49 4.63 1.48
C LEU A 37 -14.15 3.14 1.55
N THR A 38 -15.04 2.37 2.14
CA THR A 38 -15.01 0.91 2.06
C THR A 38 -15.90 0.50 0.90
N THR A 39 -15.33 -0.13 -0.13
CA THR A 39 -16.08 -0.59 -1.29
C THR A 39 -16.49 -2.04 -1.12
N GLU A 40 -17.75 -2.34 -1.43
CA GLU A 40 -18.24 -3.70 -1.57
C GLU A 40 -18.10 -4.13 -3.03
N ALA A 41 -17.27 -5.14 -3.30
CA ALA A 41 -17.16 -5.72 -4.63
C ALA A 41 -18.03 -6.98 -4.72
N ILE A 42 -18.84 -7.06 -5.78
CA ILE A 42 -19.60 -8.25 -6.10
C ILE A 42 -18.65 -9.29 -6.66
N MET A 43 -18.55 -10.46 -6.02
CA MET A 43 -17.76 -11.57 -6.55
C MET A 43 -18.42 -12.13 -7.82
N THR A 44 -17.67 -12.13 -8.91
CA THR A 44 -18.00 -12.93 -10.08
C THR A 44 -17.73 -14.41 -9.78
N SER A 45 -18.31 -15.31 -10.58
CA SER A 45 -18.32 -16.77 -10.41
C SER A 45 -16.97 -17.47 -10.19
N ALA A 46 -15.84 -16.78 -10.35
CA ALA A 46 -14.50 -17.30 -10.11
C ALA A 46 -14.16 -17.56 -8.61
N GLY A 47 -14.96 -17.03 -7.68
CA GLY A 47 -14.78 -17.22 -6.24
C GLY A 47 -15.74 -18.23 -5.61
N VAL A 48 -16.65 -18.79 -6.39
CA VAL A 48 -17.62 -19.80 -5.92
C VAL A 48 -16.89 -21.12 -5.70
N GLY A 49 -16.73 -21.51 -4.44
CA GLY A 49 -16.09 -22.77 -4.04
C GLY A 49 -14.99 -22.64 -2.98
N VAL A 50 -14.58 -21.40 -2.65
CA VAL A 50 -13.55 -21.13 -1.62
C VAL A 50 -14.19 -20.64 -0.31
N ASP A 51 -15.40 -20.10 -0.36
CA ASP A 51 -16.14 -19.67 0.84
C ASP A 51 -17.08 -20.75 1.35
N ASP A 52 -17.06 -21.00 2.67
CA ASP A 52 -17.99 -21.88 3.34
C ASP A 52 -19.39 -21.22 3.43
N ASN A 53 -20.18 -21.38 2.35
CA ASN A 53 -21.53 -20.83 2.23
C ASN A 53 -22.59 -21.59 3.04
N ARG A 54 -22.20 -22.52 3.93
CA ARG A 54 -23.13 -23.39 4.68
C ARG A 54 -24.06 -22.62 5.62
N GLN A 55 -23.71 -21.38 5.96
CA GLN A 55 -24.49 -20.60 6.93
C GLN A 55 -25.48 -19.60 6.29
N VAL A 56 -25.37 -19.29 4.98
CA VAL A 56 -26.30 -18.35 4.30
C VAL A 56 -26.62 -18.84 2.89
N PRO A 57 -27.63 -19.73 2.74
CA PRO A 57 -28.08 -20.18 1.42
C PRO A 57 -28.57 -19.00 0.58
N GLY A 58 -28.07 -18.89 -0.66
CA GLY A 58 -28.51 -17.88 -1.64
C GLY A 58 -27.64 -16.60 -1.71
N LYS A 59 -26.58 -16.46 -0.92
CA LYS A 59 -25.65 -15.35 -1.06
C LYS A 59 -24.57 -15.67 -2.10
N THR A 60 -24.69 -15.10 -3.28
CA THR A 60 -23.72 -15.23 -4.39
C THR A 60 -22.69 -14.10 -4.42
N THR A 61 -22.71 -13.20 -3.43
CA THR A 61 -21.85 -12.04 -3.37
C THR A 61 -21.06 -12.01 -2.05
N THR A 62 -19.76 -11.78 -2.12
CA THR A 62 -18.93 -11.51 -0.95
C THR A 62 -18.52 -10.05 -0.99
N THR A 63 -18.67 -9.38 0.14
CA THR A 63 -18.16 -8.03 0.35
C THR A 63 -16.65 -8.08 0.47
N VAL A 64 -15.95 -7.38 -0.40
CA VAL A 64 -14.52 -7.16 -0.31
C VAL A 64 -14.28 -5.75 0.20
N ALA A 65 -13.79 -5.65 1.42
CA ALA A 65 -13.40 -4.36 1.96
C ALA A 65 -12.08 -3.91 1.31
N MET A 66 -12.14 -2.80 0.60
CA MET A 66 -10.98 -2.05 0.13
C MET A 66 -10.98 -0.69 0.81
N ASP A 67 -9.82 -0.27 1.26
CA ASP A 67 -9.65 1.06 1.81
C ASP A 67 -9.29 2.03 0.69
N PHE A 68 -9.97 3.16 0.65
CA PHE A 68 -9.62 4.27 -0.23
C PHE A 68 -9.46 5.54 0.60
N GLY A 69 -8.36 6.24 0.39
CA GLY A 69 -8.07 7.50 1.04
C GLY A 69 -7.41 8.51 0.11
N ARG A 70 -7.40 9.75 0.52
CA ARG A 70 -6.78 10.86 -0.20
C ARG A 70 -6.03 11.75 0.77
N ILE A 71 -4.81 12.15 0.39
CA ILE A 71 -4.02 13.14 1.12
C ILE A 71 -3.33 14.11 0.16
N SER A 72 -3.28 15.39 0.54
CA SER A 72 -2.44 16.40 -0.09
C SER A 72 -1.09 16.44 0.64
N ILE A 73 -0.02 16.13 -0.08
CA ILE A 73 1.35 16.18 0.50
C ILE A 73 1.85 17.62 0.46
N ASP A 74 1.58 18.33 -0.64
CA ASP A 74 1.88 19.72 -0.84
C ASP A 74 0.74 20.36 -1.65
N ARG A 75 0.83 21.68 -1.94
CA ARG A 75 -0.17 22.41 -2.71
C ARG A 75 -0.47 21.79 -4.06
N ASP A 76 0.54 21.16 -4.66
CA ASP A 76 0.52 20.66 -6.03
C ASP A 76 0.59 19.14 -6.14
N LEU A 77 0.62 18.38 -5.02
CA LEU A 77 0.69 16.91 -5.02
C LEU A 77 -0.41 16.28 -4.18
N ILE A 78 -1.29 15.53 -4.84
CA ILE A 78 -2.34 14.72 -4.22
C ILE A 78 -1.98 13.25 -4.37
N LEU A 79 -2.05 12.50 -3.27
CA LEU A 79 -1.92 11.04 -3.27
C LEU A 79 -3.29 10.39 -3.07
N TYR A 80 -3.59 9.42 -3.91
CA TYR A 80 -4.72 8.51 -3.75
C TYR A 80 -4.20 7.17 -3.24
N LEU A 81 -4.72 6.73 -2.10
CA LEU A 81 -4.30 5.53 -1.40
C LEU A 81 -5.34 4.43 -1.58
N PHE A 82 -4.88 3.24 -1.97
CA PHE A 82 -5.72 2.07 -2.17
C PHE A 82 -5.19 0.92 -1.33
N GLY A 83 -5.92 0.55 -0.26
CA GLY A 83 -5.60 -0.61 0.55
C GLY A 83 -6.01 -1.90 -0.16
N THR A 84 -5.09 -2.86 -0.29
CA THR A 84 -5.42 -4.18 -0.84
C THR A 84 -6.14 -5.03 0.19
N PRO A 85 -7.06 -5.90 -0.24
CA PRO A 85 -7.54 -6.97 0.62
C PRO A 85 -6.37 -7.83 1.12
N GLY A 86 -6.30 -8.07 2.44
CA GLY A 86 -5.20 -8.85 3.04
C GLY A 86 -5.38 -10.37 2.94
N GLN A 87 -6.53 -10.85 2.45
CA GLN A 87 -6.81 -12.27 2.31
C GLN A 87 -6.42 -12.75 0.90
N THR A 88 -5.77 -13.92 0.83
CA THR A 88 -5.24 -14.49 -0.43
C THR A 88 -6.31 -14.73 -1.48
N ARG A 89 -7.53 -15.09 -1.07
CA ARG A 89 -8.66 -15.30 -1.97
C ARG A 89 -9.05 -14.09 -2.82
N PHE A 90 -8.61 -12.87 -2.44
CA PHE A 90 -8.90 -11.65 -3.17
C PHE A 90 -7.73 -11.13 -4.01
N TRP A 91 -6.68 -11.89 -4.17
CA TRP A 91 -5.49 -11.48 -4.94
C TRP A 91 -5.77 -11.22 -6.42
N PHE A 92 -6.80 -11.82 -6.99
CA PHE A 92 -7.23 -11.53 -8.36
C PHE A 92 -7.54 -10.04 -8.60
N MET A 93 -7.86 -9.29 -7.52
CA MET A 93 -8.11 -7.85 -7.61
C MET A 93 -6.84 -7.01 -7.67
N TRP A 94 -5.70 -7.56 -7.26
CA TRP A 94 -4.46 -6.80 -7.16
C TRP A 94 -3.99 -6.32 -8.51
N ASP A 95 -4.20 -7.07 -9.57
CA ASP A 95 -3.85 -6.67 -10.94
C ASP A 95 -4.56 -5.38 -11.37
N GLU A 96 -5.82 -5.22 -11.00
CA GLU A 96 -6.57 -4.01 -11.26
C GLU A 96 -6.14 -2.86 -10.33
N LEU A 97 -5.85 -3.19 -9.06
CA LEU A 97 -5.45 -2.19 -8.08
C LEU A 97 -4.09 -1.55 -8.40
N VAL A 98 -3.16 -2.28 -8.98
CA VAL A 98 -1.82 -1.73 -9.30
C VAL A 98 -1.78 -0.94 -10.60
N LYS A 99 -2.81 -1.03 -11.46
CA LYS A 99 -2.85 -0.25 -12.70
C LYS A 99 -2.77 1.24 -12.42
N GLY A 100 -1.78 1.90 -13.00
CA GLY A 100 -1.53 3.33 -12.84
C GLY A 100 -0.94 3.74 -11.47
N ALA A 101 -0.60 2.79 -10.61
CA ALA A 101 0.11 3.09 -9.38
C ALA A 101 1.56 3.49 -9.68
N ILE A 102 2.07 4.47 -8.93
CA ILE A 102 3.49 4.87 -9.02
C ILE A 102 4.39 3.98 -8.16
N GLY A 103 3.82 3.34 -7.13
CA GLY A 103 4.50 2.47 -6.20
C GLY A 103 3.56 1.90 -5.15
N ALA A 104 4.11 1.07 -4.28
CA ALA A 104 3.38 0.41 -3.20
C ALA A 104 4.08 0.55 -1.84
N VAL A 105 3.29 0.59 -0.76
CA VAL A 105 3.76 0.40 0.61
C VAL A 105 3.40 -1.02 1.04
N VAL A 106 4.38 -1.84 1.35
CA VAL A 106 4.17 -3.16 1.95
C VAL A 106 4.30 -3.02 3.46
N MET A 107 3.17 -3.10 4.14
CA MET A 107 3.15 -3.07 5.60
C MET A 107 3.55 -4.43 6.17
N VAL A 108 4.42 -4.41 7.17
CA VAL A 108 4.99 -5.59 7.80
C VAL A 108 4.68 -5.60 9.29
N ASP A 109 4.19 -6.75 9.77
CA ASP A 109 4.11 -7.11 11.18
C ASP A 109 5.25 -8.09 11.49
N THR A 110 6.23 -7.65 12.28
CA THR A 110 7.41 -8.48 12.61
C THR A 110 7.08 -9.76 13.39
N ARG A 111 5.87 -9.84 13.94
CA ARG A 111 5.37 -11.06 14.59
C ARG A 111 4.92 -12.13 13.58
N ARG A 112 4.67 -11.72 12.32
CA ARG A 112 4.14 -12.56 11.23
C ARG A 112 4.73 -12.18 9.88
N LEU A 113 6.06 -12.22 9.78
CA LEU A 113 6.79 -11.82 8.56
C LEU A 113 6.35 -12.60 7.32
N ALA A 114 5.95 -13.86 7.49
CA ALA A 114 5.51 -14.71 6.38
C ALA A 114 4.33 -14.11 5.59
N ASP A 115 3.48 -13.30 6.21
CA ASP A 115 2.29 -12.75 5.59
C ASP A 115 2.59 -11.70 4.50
N CYS A 116 3.82 -11.19 4.41
CA CYS A 116 4.17 -10.14 3.46
C CYS A 116 4.91 -10.64 2.21
N PHE A 117 5.48 -11.87 2.21
CA PHE A 117 6.24 -12.38 1.07
C PHE A 117 5.47 -12.31 -0.24
N ALA A 118 4.23 -12.72 -0.21
CA ALA A 118 3.40 -12.72 -1.40
C ALA A 118 3.13 -11.32 -1.98
N ALA A 119 3.07 -10.30 -1.12
CA ALA A 119 2.97 -8.91 -1.58
C ALA A 119 4.28 -8.44 -2.21
N ILE A 120 5.41 -8.80 -1.61
CA ILE A 120 6.74 -8.48 -2.13
C ILE A 120 6.94 -9.12 -3.50
N ASP A 121 6.75 -10.44 -3.60
CA ASP A 121 6.86 -11.19 -4.86
C ASP A 121 5.97 -10.60 -5.96
N PHE A 122 4.74 -10.23 -5.59
CA PHE A 122 3.80 -9.64 -6.54
C PHE A 122 4.31 -8.32 -7.12
N PHE A 123 4.87 -7.42 -6.31
CA PHE A 123 5.38 -6.14 -6.79
C PHE A 123 6.70 -6.29 -7.55
N GLU A 124 7.57 -7.19 -7.12
CA GLU A 124 8.83 -7.50 -7.81
C GLU A 124 8.57 -8.03 -9.22
N HIS A 125 7.68 -9.01 -9.39
CA HIS A 125 7.31 -9.55 -10.69
C HIS A 125 6.73 -8.51 -11.65
N ARG A 126 6.10 -7.47 -11.12
CA ARG A 126 5.51 -6.37 -11.92
C ARG A 126 6.42 -5.18 -12.08
N HIS A 127 7.63 -5.25 -11.53
CA HIS A 127 8.59 -4.13 -11.52
C HIS A 127 7.96 -2.83 -10.99
N LEU A 128 6.99 -2.95 -10.06
CA LEU A 128 6.40 -1.81 -9.38
C LEU A 128 7.27 -1.44 -8.19
N PRO A 129 7.79 -0.21 -8.11
CA PRO A 129 8.55 0.23 -6.95
C PRO A 129 7.76 0.04 -5.66
N TYR A 130 8.39 -0.46 -4.62
CA TYR A 130 7.76 -0.62 -3.31
C TYR A 130 8.70 -0.21 -2.17
N LEU A 131 8.11 0.03 -1.02
CA LEU A 131 8.77 0.34 0.24
C LEU A 131 8.23 -0.60 1.31
N ILE A 132 9.08 -1.04 2.22
CA ILE A 132 8.69 -1.80 3.41
C ILE A 132 8.41 -0.85 4.57
N ALA A 133 7.21 -0.90 5.14
CA ALA A 133 6.82 -0.17 6.33
C ALA A 133 6.60 -1.13 7.50
N ILE A 134 7.51 -1.15 8.46
CA ILE A 134 7.41 -1.97 9.68
C ILE A 134 6.41 -1.29 10.60
N ASN A 135 5.25 -1.90 10.83
CA ASN A 135 4.27 -1.33 11.73
C ASN A 135 4.65 -1.59 13.19
N CYS A 136 5.01 -0.52 13.89
CA CYS A 136 5.37 -0.54 15.31
C CYS A 136 4.12 -0.50 16.17
N PHE A 137 3.53 -1.68 16.44
CA PHE A 137 2.37 -1.78 17.33
C PHE A 137 2.73 -1.29 18.73
N ASP A 138 1.86 -0.44 19.27
CA ASP A 138 2.01 0.17 20.60
C ASP A 138 3.30 0.98 20.81
N GLY A 139 3.88 1.49 19.69
CA GLY A 139 5.10 2.27 19.69
C GLY A 139 6.39 1.46 19.86
N ASN A 140 6.29 0.12 19.88
CA ASN A 140 7.44 -0.73 20.07
C ASN A 140 7.99 -1.23 18.73
N GLN A 141 9.27 -1.03 18.52
CA GLN A 141 10.04 -1.59 17.42
C GLN A 141 10.96 -2.69 17.98
N TYR A 142 10.59 -3.96 17.83
CA TYR A 142 11.32 -5.10 18.37
C TYR A 142 12.51 -5.52 17.50
N HIS A 143 12.52 -5.16 16.22
CA HIS A 143 13.56 -5.51 15.26
C HIS A 143 14.01 -4.28 14.49
N SER A 144 15.29 -4.18 14.19
CA SER A 144 15.82 -3.10 13.37
C SER A 144 15.34 -3.22 11.91
N ALA A 145 15.42 -2.13 11.17
CA ALA A 145 15.14 -2.16 9.72
C ALA A 145 16.06 -3.13 8.98
N GLN A 146 17.32 -3.30 9.45
CA GLN A 146 18.27 -4.23 8.86
C GLN A 146 17.88 -5.68 9.14
N ASP A 147 17.47 -6.03 10.36
CA ASP A 147 17.00 -7.38 10.67
C ASP A 147 15.81 -7.80 9.78
N VAL A 148 14.86 -6.86 9.57
CA VAL A 148 13.70 -7.11 8.71
C VAL A 148 14.12 -7.23 7.25
N ARG A 149 15.05 -6.40 6.78
CA ARG A 149 15.61 -6.47 5.42
C ARG A 149 16.23 -7.84 5.16
N ASP A 150 17.07 -8.30 6.08
CA ASP A 150 17.78 -9.56 5.95
C ASP A 150 16.81 -10.75 5.98
N ALA A 151 15.84 -10.72 6.90
CA ALA A 151 14.83 -11.77 7.02
C ALA A 151 13.90 -11.88 5.80
N LEU A 152 13.62 -10.77 5.12
CA LEU A 152 12.78 -10.72 3.92
C LEU A 152 13.58 -10.75 2.61
N ALA A 153 14.92 -10.82 2.69
CA ALA A 153 15.82 -10.76 1.53
C ALA A 153 15.60 -9.52 0.64
N ILE A 154 15.28 -8.37 1.25
CA ILE A 154 14.95 -7.13 0.53
C ILE A 154 16.23 -6.50 -0.07
N PRO A 155 16.24 -6.13 -1.36
CA PRO A 155 17.35 -5.44 -1.99
C PRO A 155 17.77 -4.16 -1.22
N SER A 156 19.06 -3.84 -1.25
CA SER A 156 19.63 -2.73 -0.47
C SER A 156 19.09 -1.36 -0.86
N ASP A 157 18.63 -1.20 -2.08
CA ASP A 157 18.07 0.03 -2.63
C ASP A 157 16.59 0.25 -2.28
N VAL A 158 15.87 -0.80 -1.87
CA VAL A 158 14.48 -0.70 -1.42
C VAL A 158 14.42 -0.13 -0.01
N PRO A 159 13.67 0.96 0.24
CA PRO A 159 13.57 1.54 1.58
C PRO A 159 12.85 0.62 2.57
N VAL A 160 13.39 0.52 3.78
CA VAL A 160 12.75 -0.15 4.93
C VAL A 160 12.64 0.85 6.05
N VAL A 161 11.43 1.21 6.46
CA VAL A 161 11.18 2.27 7.45
C VAL A 161 10.25 1.80 8.56
N ALA A 162 10.42 2.35 9.76
CA ALA A 162 9.49 2.13 10.86
C ALA A 162 8.25 3.03 10.68
N CYS A 163 7.09 2.53 11.07
CA CYS A 163 5.81 3.21 10.95
C CYS A 163 4.92 2.93 12.16
N ASP A 164 4.28 3.95 12.73
CA ASP A 164 3.07 3.76 13.52
C ASP A 164 1.87 4.12 12.65
N ALA A 165 1.12 3.13 12.21
CA ALA A 165 -0.04 3.31 11.33
C ALA A 165 -1.14 4.20 11.93
N ARG A 166 -1.16 4.41 13.24
CA ARG A 166 -2.12 5.29 13.93
C ARG A 166 -1.68 6.75 13.90
N SER A 167 -0.40 7.00 13.69
CA SER A 167 0.17 8.35 13.65
C SER A 167 0.11 8.93 12.24
N ARG A 168 -0.65 10.03 12.10
CA ARG A 168 -0.73 10.77 10.83
C ARG A 168 0.65 11.20 10.33
N GLU A 169 1.49 11.69 11.24
CA GLU A 169 2.84 12.16 10.87
C GLU A 169 3.73 11.01 10.43
N SER A 170 3.74 9.90 11.16
CA SER A 170 4.50 8.71 10.80
C SER A 170 4.06 8.16 9.44
N THR A 171 2.74 8.04 9.20
CA THR A 171 2.18 7.59 7.93
C THR A 171 2.54 8.54 6.79
N LYS A 172 2.44 9.85 7.00
CA LYS A 172 2.83 10.84 6.00
C LYS A 172 4.30 10.70 5.61
N GLN A 173 5.19 10.46 6.58
CA GLN A 173 6.61 10.26 6.32
C GLN A 173 6.87 9.01 5.48
N VAL A 174 6.16 7.91 5.72
CA VAL A 174 6.22 6.69 4.87
C VAL A 174 5.86 7.01 3.43
N LEU A 175 4.77 7.76 3.22
CA LEU A 175 4.31 8.12 1.87
C LEU A 175 5.32 9.04 1.16
N ILE A 176 5.91 9.99 1.87
CA ILE A 176 6.96 10.87 1.34
C ILE A 176 8.17 10.04 0.93
N SER A 177 8.65 9.13 1.79
CA SER A 177 9.79 8.24 1.51
C SER A 177 9.55 7.38 0.25
N LEU A 178 8.33 6.88 0.05
CA LEU A 178 7.99 6.15 -1.17
C LEU A 178 8.06 7.06 -2.41
N VAL A 179 7.50 8.26 -2.35
CA VAL A 179 7.51 9.20 -3.49
C VAL A 179 8.94 9.59 -3.85
N GLU A 180 9.78 9.89 -2.88
CA GLU A 180 11.21 10.23 -3.08
C GLU A 180 11.97 9.05 -3.71
N TYR A 181 11.73 7.83 -3.24
CA TYR A 181 12.31 6.62 -3.80
C TYR A 181 11.92 6.43 -5.27
N VAL A 182 10.63 6.53 -5.59
CA VAL A 182 10.12 6.42 -6.96
C VAL A 182 10.73 7.49 -7.88
N LEU A 183 10.84 8.73 -7.41
CA LEU A 183 11.45 9.81 -8.17
C LEU A 183 12.94 9.54 -8.43
N THR A 184 13.66 9.03 -7.45
CA THR A 184 15.08 8.67 -7.57
C THR A 184 15.27 7.57 -8.62
N MET A 185 14.48 6.48 -8.54
CA MET A 185 14.52 5.40 -9.53
C MET A 185 14.23 5.89 -10.96
N ARG A 186 13.25 6.77 -11.13
CA ARG A 186 12.92 7.34 -12.45
C ARG A 186 14.06 8.18 -13.01
N ARG A 187 14.72 8.98 -12.17
CA ARG A 187 15.89 9.78 -12.58
C ARG A 187 17.06 8.90 -13.00
N GLN A 188 17.34 7.83 -12.27
CA GLN A 188 18.40 6.88 -12.60
C GLN A 188 18.14 6.19 -13.93
N ARG A 189 16.90 5.70 -14.17
CA ARG A 189 16.52 5.10 -15.47
C ARG A 189 16.62 6.09 -16.62
N ALA A 190 16.29 7.34 -16.42
CA ALA A 190 16.41 8.38 -17.45
C ALA A 190 17.87 8.78 -17.73
N ALA A 191 18.78 8.58 -16.79
CA ALA A 191 20.21 8.89 -16.91
C ALA A 191 21.03 7.76 -17.52
N THR A 192 20.47 6.53 -17.61
CA THR A 192 21.17 5.37 -18.23
C THR A 192 20.70 5.29 -19.70
N PRO A 193 21.53 5.71 -20.67
CA PRO A 193 21.21 5.50 -22.10
C PRO A 193 21.20 4.01 -22.42
N ALA A 194 20.26 3.61 -23.29
CA ALA A 194 20.12 2.24 -23.78
C ALA A 194 21.34 1.81 -24.64
#